data_ce8d77f5920deb21ca9f3da4ba4313f9
#
_entry.id   ce8d77f5920deb21ca9f3da4ba4313f9
#
_cell.length_a   1.000
_cell.length_b   1.000
_cell.length_c   1.000
_cell.angle_alpha   90.00
_cell.angle_beta   90.00
_cell.angle_gamma   90.00
#
_symmetry.space_group_name_H-M   'P 1'
#
loop_
_entity.id
_entity.type
_entity.pdbx_description
1 polymer ?
#
loop_
_entity_poly.entity_id
_entity_poly.type
_entity_poly.pdbx_seq_one_letter_code
_entity_poly.pdbx_strand_id
1 'polypeptide(L)'
;MTGYPRDLVGYAGQPPDPHWPDGARLALNFVVNYEEGGERSVLHGDKIAETRLTDLLMPVPLQGARDLNMESAYEYGSRVGFWRLMRVFAERQVIPTIYAVGMALERNPHAAETMARQGCDVVDHGWRWLRMGEKPRGDGAVHQGGEVSAPA
;
A
#
# COMPACT_ATOMS: atom_id res chain seq x y z
N MET A 1 18.77 -11.52 -34.03
CA MET A 1 18.76 -10.20 -33.37
C MET A 1 17.99 -10.38 -32.06
N THR A 2 18.70 -10.33 -30.94
CA THR A 2 18.02 -10.28 -29.64
C THR A 2 17.44 -8.87 -29.51
N GLY A 3 16.16 -8.72 -29.77
CA GLY A 3 15.46 -7.45 -29.64
C GLY A 3 15.57 -6.92 -28.18
N TYR A 4 15.61 -5.62 -28.04
CA TYR A 4 15.51 -5.00 -26.72
C TYR A 4 14.23 -5.46 -26.02
N PRO A 5 14.28 -5.98 -24.78
CA PRO A 5 13.16 -6.69 -24.15
C PRO A 5 12.01 -5.79 -23.66
N ARG A 6 12.11 -4.48 -23.87
CA ARG A 6 11.11 -3.49 -23.46
C ARG A 6 10.53 -2.80 -24.69
N ASP A 7 9.22 -2.62 -24.72
CA ASP A 7 8.57 -1.73 -25.67
C ASP A 7 8.67 -0.28 -25.20
N LEU A 8 9.47 0.51 -25.91
CA LEU A 8 9.64 1.94 -25.66
C LEU A 8 8.92 2.81 -26.71
N VAL A 9 8.28 2.19 -27.69
CA VAL A 9 7.55 2.90 -28.75
C VAL A 9 6.10 3.14 -28.31
N GLY A 10 5.49 2.16 -27.65
CA GLY A 10 4.11 2.24 -27.17
C GLY A 10 3.14 2.63 -28.30
N TYR A 11 2.32 3.61 -28.05
CA TYR A 11 1.31 4.08 -29.01
C TYR A 11 1.83 5.11 -30.04
N ALA A 12 3.09 5.45 -30.02
CA ALA A 12 3.71 6.41 -30.96
C ALA A 12 2.92 7.73 -31.10
N GLY A 13 2.37 8.24 -30.01
CA GLY A 13 1.59 9.47 -30.00
C GLY A 13 0.11 9.33 -30.42
N GLN A 14 -0.34 8.11 -30.68
CA GLN A 14 -1.74 7.79 -31.04
C GLN A 14 -2.36 6.88 -29.99
N PRO A 15 -2.63 7.35 -28.76
CA PRO A 15 -3.23 6.52 -27.73
C PRO A 15 -4.64 6.08 -28.15
N PRO A 16 -5.07 4.85 -27.81
CA PRO A 16 -6.42 4.39 -28.08
C PRO A 16 -7.43 5.22 -27.29
N ASP A 17 -8.61 5.40 -27.87
CA ASP A 17 -9.75 5.94 -27.13
C ASP A 17 -10.21 4.88 -26.12
N PRO A 18 -10.19 5.16 -24.80
CA PRO A 18 -10.61 4.19 -23.78
C PRO A 18 -12.12 4.00 -23.71
N HIS A 19 -12.90 4.78 -24.45
CA HIS A 19 -14.37 4.73 -24.44
C HIS A 19 -14.97 4.75 -23.01
N TRP A 20 -14.57 5.73 -22.21
CA TRP A 20 -15.08 5.86 -20.84
C TRP A 20 -16.61 5.90 -20.82
N PRO A 21 -17.26 5.27 -19.82
CA PRO A 21 -18.71 5.31 -19.66
C PRO A 21 -19.29 6.74 -19.73
N ASP A 22 -20.51 6.85 -20.29
CA ASP A 22 -21.24 8.13 -20.39
C ASP A 22 -20.52 9.25 -21.15
N GLY A 23 -19.55 8.88 -22.00
CA GLY A 23 -18.76 9.84 -22.76
C GLY A 23 -17.81 10.67 -21.88
N ALA A 24 -17.46 10.18 -20.71
CA ALA A 24 -16.52 10.85 -19.83
C ALA A 24 -15.15 11.00 -20.50
N ARG A 25 -14.53 12.14 -20.30
CA ARG A 25 -13.21 12.49 -20.86
C ARG A 25 -12.07 12.22 -19.89
N LEU A 26 -12.39 11.93 -18.64
CA LEU A 26 -11.44 11.69 -17.56
C LEU A 26 -12.01 10.66 -16.60
N ALA A 27 -11.18 9.71 -16.19
CA ALA A 27 -11.41 8.87 -15.02
C ALA A 27 -10.48 9.33 -13.90
N LEU A 28 -11.04 9.60 -12.73
CA LEU A 28 -10.28 10.03 -11.54
C LEU A 28 -10.42 8.96 -10.46
N ASN A 29 -9.30 8.40 -10.03
CA ASN A 29 -9.24 7.46 -8.93
C ASN A 29 -8.41 8.06 -7.79
N PHE A 30 -8.97 8.08 -6.59
CA PHE A 30 -8.25 8.43 -5.36
C PHE A 30 -7.70 7.16 -4.74
N VAL A 31 -6.39 7.09 -4.62
CA VAL A 31 -5.69 5.94 -4.07
C VAL A 31 -5.08 6.33 -2.73
N VAL A 32 -5.26 5.47 -1.73
CA VAL A 32 -4.61 5.58 -0.43
C VAL A 32 -3.80 4.32 -0.18
N ASN A 33 -2.52 4.47 0.12
CA ASN A 33 -1.72 3.37 0.62
C ASN A 33 -1.91 3.27 2.13
N TYR A 34 -2.31 2.10 2.62
CA TYR A 34 -2.43 1.80 4.04
C TYR A 34 -1.39 0.73 4.40
N GLU A 35 -0.27 1.14 4.95
CA GLU A 35 0.93 0.32 5.02
C GLU A 35 1.57 0.27 6.42
N GLU A 36 1.23 1.19 7.30
CA GLU A 36 1.85 1.36 8.62
C GLU A 36 1.66 0.12 9.49
N GLY A 37 2.76 -0.40 9.97
CA GLY A 37 2.86 -1.67 10.68
C GLY A 37 3.45 -2.80 9.83
N GLY A 38 3.59 -2.60 8.50
CA GLY A 38 4.25 -3.53 7.57
C GLY A 38 5.73 -3.22 7.32
N GLU A 39 6.26 -2.12 7.85
CA GLU A 39 7.65 -1.69 7.72
C GLU A 39 8.64 -2.67 8.37
N ARG A 40 9.92 -2.56 8.01
CA ARG A 40 10.99 -3.33 8.68
C ARG A 40 11.18 -2.86 10.11
N SER A 41 11.17 -3.79 11.03
CA SER A 41 11.39 -3.54 12.45
C SER A 41 11.98 -4.77 13.12
N VAL A 42 12.84 -4.54 14.11
CA VAL A 42 13.35 -5.61 14.97
C VAL A 42 12.22 -6.35 15.72
N LEU A 43 11.08 -5.70 15.89
CA LEU A 43 9.88 -6.34 16.45
C LEU A 43 9.31 -7.45 15.54
N HIS A 44 9.67 -7.44 14.27
CA HIS A 44 9.30 -8.44 13.26
C HIS A 44 10.43 -9.43 12.97
N GLY A 45 11.54 -9.35 13.71
CA GLY A 45 12.73 -10.17 13.49
C GLY A 45 13.66 -9.63 12.40
N ASP A 46 13.44 -8.42 11.89
CA ASP A 46 14.36 -7.81 10.94
C ASP A 46 15.65 -7.35 11.61
N LYS A 47 16.73 -7.35 10.84
CA LYS A 47 18.05 -6.92 11.34
C LYS A 47 18.19 -5.42 11.46
N ILE A 48 17.36 -4.66 10.72
CA ILE A 48 17.43 -3.20 10.62
C ILE A 48 16.03 -2.61 10.74
N ALA A 49 15.95 -1.39 11.25
CA ALA A 49 14.75 -0.57 11.18
C ALA A 49 14.56 -0.01 9.76
N GLU A 50 13.32 0.27 9.38
CA GLU A 50 12.97 0.87 8.09
C GLU A 50 13.48 2.32 8.00
N THR A 51 13.80 2.74 6.76
CA THR A 51 14.28 4.09 6.48
C THR A 51 13.61 4.74 5.28
N ARG A 52 12.59 4.08 4.72
CA ARG A 52 11.89 4.56 3.52
C ARG A 52 10.59 5.25 3.88
N LEU A 53 10.06 6.00 2.92
CA LEU A 53 8.78 6.69 3.03
C LEU A 53 8.68 7.56 4.29
N THR A 54 9.70 8.37 4.49
CA THR A 54 9.82 9.31 5.61
C THR A 54 10.24 10.69 5.10
N ASP A 55 9.89 11.73 5.85
CA ASP A 55 10.33 13.10 5.62
C ASP A 55 11.75 13.37 6.14
N LEU A 56 12.36 12.41 6.81
CA LEU A 56 13.73 12.54 7.29
C LEU A 56 14.73 12.51 6.15
N LEU A 57 15.62 13.47 6.13
CA LEU A 57 16.70 13.53 5.13
C LEU A 57 17.75 12.46 5.44
N MET A 58 17.98 11.57 4.45
CA MET A 58 19.03 10.55 4.49
C MET A 58 19.07 9.73 5.82
N PRO A 59 17.97 9.07 6.20
CA PRO A 59 17.95 8.29 7.42
C PRO A 59 18.93 7.11 7.30
N VAL A 60 19.70 6.88 8.36
CA VAL A 60 20.61 5.74 8.48
C VAL A 60 19.89 4.63 9.23
N PRO A 61 19.79 3.40 8.67
CA PRO A 61 19.07 2.33 9.34
C PRO A 61 19.76 1.92 10.64
N LEU A 62 19.03 1.90 11.74
CA LEU A 62 19.50 1.36 13.01
C LEU A 62 19.53 -0.16 12.93
N GLN A 63 20.66 -0.76 13.33
CA GLN A 63 20.85 -2.21 13.37
C GLN A 63 20.53 -2.76 14.76
N GLY A 64 19.72 -3.80 14.82
CA GLY A 64 19.39 -4.49 16.06
C GLY A 64 18.65 -3.66 17.10
N ALA A 65 18.13 -2.49 16.72
CA ALA A 65 17.39 -1.60 17.59
C ALA A 65 16.17 -0.99 16.89
N ARG A 66 15.17 -0.59 17.65
CA ARG A 66 14.02 0.16 17.17
C ARG A 66 14.43 1.61 16.86
N ASP A 67 13.91 2.14 15.77
CA ASP A 67 13.98 3.56 15.47
C ASP A 67 12.66 4.24 15.86
N LEU A 68 12.58 4.73 17.08
CA LEU A 68 11.35 5.33 17.61
C LEU A 68 10.95 6.60 16.85
N ASN A 69 11.91 7.29 16.23
CA ASN A 69 11.62 8.47 15.44
C ASN A 69 10.90 8.08 14.14
N MET A 70 11.40 7.05 13.45
CA MET A 70 10.75 6.49 12.26
C MET A 70 9.39 5.89 12.59
N GLU A 71 9.30 5.09 13.65
CA GLU A 71 8.04 4.50 14.10
C GLU A 71 6.99 5.57 14.38
N SER A 72 7.36 6.66 15.05
CA SER A 72 6.43 7.76 15.36
C SER A 72 5.91 8.47 14.09
N ALA A 73 6.75 8.61 13.06
CA ALA A 73 6.34 9.16 11.77
C ALA A 73 5.30 8.27 11.08
N TYR A 74 5.55 6.96 11.05
CA TYR A 74 4.61 5.99 10.46
C TYR A 74 3.31 5.91 11.26
N GLU A 75 3.36 5.87 12.60
CA GLU A 75 2.18 5.79 13.44
C GLU A 75 1.19 6.93 13.22
N TYR A 76 1.63 8.11 12.81
CA TYR A 76 0.70 9.20 12.51
C TYR A 76 -0.30 8.80 11.42
N GLY A 77 0.13 8.08 10.39
CA GLY A 77 -0.72 7.62 9.29
C GLY A 77 -1.86 6.75 9.81
N SER A 78 -1.55 5.68 10.52
CA SER A 78 -2.55 4.72 11.03
C SER A 78 -3.40 5.28 12.16
N ARG A 79 -2.84 6.11 13.03
CA ARG A 79 -3.53 6.65 14.23
C ARG A 79 -4.40 7.86 13.93
N VAL A 80 -4.02 8.70 12.97
CA VAL A 80 -4.70 9.97 12.69
C VAL A 80 -4.97 10.19 11.20
N GLY A 81 -3.98 10.03 10.35
CA GLY A 81 -4.02 10.40 8.94
C GLY A 81 -5.11 9.66 8.19
N PHE A 82 -5.14 8.34 8.31
CA PHE A 82 -6.16 7.48 7.69
C PHE A 82 -7.59 7.93 8.05
N TRP A 83 -7.87 8.14 9.34
CA TRP A 83 -9.20 8.53 9.81
C TRP A 83 -9.64 9.89 9.30
N ARG A 84 -8.69 10.82 9.15
CA ARG A 84 -8.98 12.14 8.54
C ARG A 84 -9.33 12.01 7.08
N LEU A 85 -8.56 11.22 6.31
CA LEU A 85 -8.83 10.96 4.89
C LEU A 85 -10.19 10.31 4.69
N MET A 86 -10.50 9.26 5.47
CA MET A 86 -11.78 8.55 5.37
C MET A 86 -12.98 9.47 5.63
N ARG A 87 -12.87 10.42 6.60
CA ARG A 87 -13.91 11.43 6.80
C ARG A 87 -14.07 12.35 5.59
N VAL A 88 -12.96 12.86 5.05
CA VAL A 88 -13.00 13.74 3.87
C VAL A 88 -13.64 13.04 2.68
N PHE A 89 -13.30 11.79 2.43
CA PHE A 89 -13.89 11.00 1.35
C PHE A 89 -15.40 10.80 1.57
N ALA A 90 -15.80 10.44 2.79
CA ALA A 90 -17.21 10.26 3.13
C ALA A 90 -18.01 11.56 2.95
N GLU A 91 -17.49 12.70 3.44
CA GLU A 91 -18.12 14.03 3.28
C GLU A 91 -18.26 14.45 1.80
N ARG A 92 -17.38 13.98 0.95
CA ARG A 92 -17.38 14.26 -0.50
C ARG A 92 -18.05 13.18 -1.34
N GLN A 93 -18.56 12.12 -0.71
CA GLN A 93 -19.19 10.98 -1.38
C GLN A 93 -18.22 10.32 -2.39
N VAL A 94 -16.94 10.27 -2.07
CA VAL A 94 -15.90 9.62 -2.86
C VAL A 94 -15.56 8.30 -2.22
N ILE A 95 -15.51 7.24 -3.02
CA ILE A 95 -15.05 5.92 -2.60
C ILE A 95 -13.60 5.77 -3.09
N PRO A 96 -12.60 5.73 -2.19
CA PRO A 96 -11.21 5.55 -2.58
C PRO A 96 -10.89 4.07 -2.83
N THR A 97 -9.85 3.82 -3.63
CA THR A 97 -9.15 2.55 -3.69
C THR A 97 -8.05 2.54 -2.62
N ILE A 98 -7.99 1.49 -1.80
CA ILE A 98 -6.98 1.35 -0.75
C ILE A 98 -6.01 0.24 -1.11
N TYR A 99 -4.74 0.58 -1.36
CA TYR A 99 -3.66 -0.40 -1.41
C TYR A 99 -3.24 -0.74 0.01
N ALA A 100 -3.63 -1.93 0.49
CA ALA A 100 -3.47 -2.30 1.88
C ALA A 100 -2.42 -3.41 2.08
N VAL A 101 -1.47 -3.14 2.98
CA VAL A 101 -0.51 -4.15 3.45
C VAL A 101 -1.20 -5.06 4.45
N GLY A 102 -1.16 -6.38 4.22
CA GLY A 102 -1.90 -7.35 5.04
C GLY A 102 -1.57 -7.27 6.52
N MET A 103 -0.29 -7.16 6.88
CA MET A 103 0.14 -7.02 8.27
C MET A 103 -0.38 -5.73 8.94
N ALA A 104 -0.53 -4.65 8.18
CA ALA A 104 -1.09 -3.39 8.69
C ALA A 104 -2.59 -3.56 9.02
N LEU A 105 -3.34 -4.27 8.17
CA LEU A 105 -4.75 -4.58 8.42
C LEU A 105 -4.93 -5.52 9.63
N GLU A 106 -4.10 -6.56 9.74
CA GLU A 106 -4.13 -7.49 10.88
C GLU A 106 -3.96 -6.74 12.21
N ARG A 107 -3.10 -5.73 12.23
CA ARG A 107 -2.81 -4.93 13.44
C ARG A 107 -3.83 -3.86 13.74
N ASN A 108 -4.60 -3.45 12.76
CA ASN A 108 -5.64 -2.45 12.92
C ASN A 108 -6.96 -2.90 12.27
N PRO A 109 -7.66 -3.87 12.88
CA PRO A 109 -8.92 -4.38 12.34
C PRO A 109 -10.00 -3.30 12.20
N HIS A 110 -9.98 -2.24 13.01
CA HIS A 110 -10.92 -1.13 12.87
C HIS A 110 -10.74 -0.35 11.56
N ALA A 111 -9.51 -0.28 11.03
CA ALA A 111 -9.28 0.29 9.72
C ALA A 111 -9.91 -0.59 8.63
N ALA A 112 -9.69 -1.91 8.69
CA ALA A 112 -10.29 -2.85 7.75
C ALA A 112 -11.83 -2.81 7.78
N GLU A 113 -12.45 -2.80 8.96
CA GLU A 113 -13.89 -2.65 9.13
C GLU A 113 -14.41 -1.33 8.53
N THR A 114 -13.65 -0.24 8.68
CA THR A 114 -14.03 1.06 8.13
C THR A 114 -13.96 1.08 6.61
N MET A 115 -12.92 0.48 6.03
CA MET A 115 -12.80 0.30 4.57
C MET A 115 -13.99 -0.48 4.03
N ALA A 116 -14.33 -1.61 4.64
CA ALA A 116 -15.47 -2.43 4.26
C ALA A 116 -16.80 -1.69 4.39
N ARG A 117 -17.03 -1.02 5.51
CA ARG A 117 -18.27 -0.26 5.77
C ARG A 117 -18.47 0.91 4.80
N GLN A 118 -17.39 1.54 4.35
CA GLN A 118 -17.44 2.63 3.38
C GLN A 118 -17.42 2.14 1.93
N GLY A 119 -17.37 0.83 1.70
CA GLY A 119 -17.37 0.23 0.37
C GLY A 119 -16.11 0.50 -0.42
N CYS A 120 -14.97 0.73 0.25
CA CYS A 120 -13.70 0.95 -0.42
C CYS A 120 -13.30 -0.27 -1.25
N ASP A 121 -12.69 -0.01 -2.40
CA ASP A 121 -12.02 -1.04 -3.19
C ASP A 121 -10.65 -1.31 -2.57
N VAL A 122 -10.46 -2.51 -1.99
CA VAL A 122 -9.23 -2.88 -1.30
C VAL A 122 -8.38 -3.77 -2.20
N VAL A 123 -7.17 -3.31 -2.48
CA VAL A 123 -6.21 -3.98 -3.36
C VAL A 123 -5.05 -4.53 -2.53
N ASP A 124 -4.65 -5.76 -2.82
CA ASP A 124 -3.49 -6.39 -2.20
C ASP A 124 -2.20 -5.59 -2.45
N HIS A 125 -1.53 -5.21 -1.37
CA HIS A 125 -0.24 -4.52 -1.41
C HIS A 125 0.88 -5.36 -0.76
N GLY A 126 0.70 -6.67 -0.76
CA GLY A 126 1.58 -7.63 -0.12
C GLY A 126 1.40 -7.71 1.39
N TRP A 127 2.11 -8.68 2.00
CA TRP A 127 2.00 -8.89 3.45
C TRP A 127 2.72 -7.82 4.27
N ARG A 128 3.94 -7.42 3.82
CA ARG A 128 4.78 -6.39 4.46
C ARG A 128 5.85 -5.86 3.49
N TRP A 129 6.59 -4.83 3.91
CA TRP A 129 7.62 -4.17 3.09
C TRP A 129 8.88 -5.03 2.91
N LEU A 130 8.78 -6.03 2.06
CA LEU A 130 9.91 -6.87 1.68
C LEU A 130 10.14 -6.78 0.17
N ARG A 131 11.41 -6.78 -0.23
CA ARG A 131 11.74 -6.90 -1.65
C ARG A 131 11.39 -8.31 -2.12
N MET A 132 10.58 -8.42 -3.16
CA MET A 132 10.15 -9.72 -3.69
C MET A 132 11.33 -10.61 -4.11
N GLY A 133 12.43 -10.02 -4.59
CA GLY A 133 13.66 -10.76 -4.95
C GLY A 133 14.49 -11.27 -3.78
N GLU A 134 14.20 -10.83 -2.56
CA GLU A 134 14.89 -11.27 -1.33
C GLU A 134 14.19 -12.47 -0.66
N LYS A 135 13.01 -12.86 -1.15
CA LYS A 135 12.28 -14.02 -0.64
C LYS A 135 12.85 -15.31 -1.21
N PRO A 136 13.03 -16.38 -0.40
CA PRO A 136 13.29 -17.72 -0.92
C PRO A 136 12.20 -18.12 -1.93
N ARG A 137 12.59 -18.75 -3.04
CA ARG A 137 11.62 -19.29 -3.99
C ARG A 137 10.82 -20.39 -3.27
N GLY A 138 9.57 -20.15 -3.00
CA GLY A 138 8.68 -21.06 -2.26
C GLY A 138 7.79 -20.34 -1.24
N ASP A 139 8.27 -19.27 -0.62
CA ASP A 139 7.47 -18.52 0.36
C ASP A 139 6.51 -17.50 -0.30
N GLY A 140 6.68 -17.23 -1.59
CA GLY A 140 5.83 -16.28 -2.32
C GLY A 140 4.40 -16.78 -2.58
N ALA A 141 4.17 -18.08 -2.52
CA ALA A 141 2.86 -18.66 -2.81
C ALA A 141 1.91 -18.66 -1.60
N VAL A 142 2.43 -18.49 -0.38
CA VAL A 142 1.62 -18.61 0.86
C VAL A 142 0.97 -17.28 1.25
N HIS A 143 1.44 -16.16 0.71
CA HIS A 143 0.94 -14.83 1.09
C HIS A 143 0.24 -14.05 -0.03
N GLN A 144 0.05 -14.65 -1.22
CA GLN A 144 -0.70 -14.03 -2.31
C GLN A 144 -2.18 -14.44 -2.37
N GLY A 145 -2.68 -15.19 -1.43
CA GLY A 145 -4.03 -15.75 -1.51
C GLY A 145 -4.80 -15.76 -0.18
N GLY A 146 -4.48 -14.90 0.74
CA GLY A 146 -5.37 -14.67 1.88
C GLY A 146 -6.59 -13.88 1.42
N GLU A 147 -7.66 -14.56 1.05
CA GLU A 147 -8.98 -13.93 1.00
C GLU A 147 -9.22 -13.28 2.37
N VAL A 148 -9.27 -11.96 2.39
CA VAL A 148 -9.82 -11.23 3.54
C VAL A 148 -11.32 -11.48 3.49
N SER A 149 -11.75 -12.63 4.00
CA SER A 149 -13.16 -12.86 4.27
C SER A 149 -13.58 -11.88 5.36
N ALA A 150 -14.47 -10.96 5.00
CA ALA A 150 -15.14 -10.12 5.96
C ALA A 150 -15.83 -11.02 7.01
N PRO A 151 -15.74 -10.70 8.31
CA PRO A 151 -16.52 -11.41 9.32
C PRO A 151 -18.00 -11.19 9.03
N ALA A 152 -18.77 -12.29 9.11
CA ALA A 152 -20.21 -12.34 8.91
C ALA A 152 -20.96 -11.48 9.94
#